data_f9e83848e0e06c16f91f488c5ee9edc0
#
_entry.id   f9e83848e0e06c16f91f488c5ee9edc0
#
_cell.length_a   1.000
_cell.length_b   1.000
_cell.length_c   1.000
_cell.angle_alpha   90.00
_cell.angle_beta   90.00
_cell.angle_gamma   90.00
#
_symmetry.space_group_name_H-M   'P 1'
#
loop_
_entity.id
_entity.type
_entity.pdbx_description
1 polymer ?
#
loop_
_entity_poly.entity_id
_entity_poly.type
_entity_poly.pdbx_seq_one_letter_code
_entity_poly.pdbx_strand_id
1 'polypeptide(L)' 'MDFVRYINSIVYINLVNGFYYSGKVVDATNEDITLIDKCGKRVSLSKDAILSMRELG' A
#
# COMPACT_ATOMS: atom_id res chain seq x y z
N MET A 1 -3.81 12.04 0.04
CA MET A 1 -4.25 10.91 0.86
C MET A 1 -3.27 10.72 2.01
N ASP A 2 -3.76 10.42 3.18
CA ASP A 2 -2.92 10.28 4.37
C ASP A 2 -2.51 8.81 4.56
N PHE A 3 -1.45 8.41 3.87
CA PHE A 3 -0.96 7.03 3.95
C PHE A 3 -0.32 6.68 5.29
N VAL A 4 0.16 7.69 6.01
CA VAL A 4 0.87 7.47 7.27
C VAL A 4 0.00 6.78 8.31
N ARG A 5 -1.30 7.05 8.29
CA ARG A 5 -2.24 6.42 9.21
C ARG A 5 -2.36 4.91 9.03
N TYR A 6 -1.90 4.39 7.89
CA TYR A 6 -2.00 2.96 7.59
C TYR A 6 -0.75 2.17 7.99
N ILE A 7 0.26 2.83 8.53
CA ILE A 7 1.47 2.13 8.99
C ILE A 7 1.06 1.10 10.03
N ASN A 8 1.56 -0.13 9.87
CA ASN A 8 1.26 -1.32 10.67
C ASN A 8 -0.10 -1.97 10.37
N SER A 9 -0.87 -1.42 9.43
CA SER A 9 -2.12 -2.04 8.99
C SER A 9 -1.86 -2.96 7.81
N ILE A 10 -2.72 -3.95 7.65
CA ILE A 10 -2.74 -4.80 6.45
C ILE A 10 -3.73 -4.18 5.48
N VAL A 11 -3.30 -3.97 4.24
CA VAL A 11 -4.09 -3.27 3.24
C VAL A 11 -4.17 -4.07 1.95
N TYR A 12 -5.19 -3.77 1.16
CA TYR A 12 -5.37 -4.27 -0.19
C TYR A 12 -5.39 -3.05 -1.11
N ILE A 13 -4.46 -3.01 -2.07
CA ILE A 13 -4.28 -1.86 -2.95
C ILE A 13 -4.50 -2.28 -4.40
N ASN A 14 -5.43 -1.61 -5.08
CA ASN A 14 -5.62 -1.74 -6.53
C ASN A 14 -4.86 -0.64 -7.24
N LEU A 15 -4.13 -1.02 -8.28
CA LEU A 15 -3.34 -0.09 -9.07
C LEU A 15 -4.09 0.31 -10.33
N VAL A 16 -3.73 1.47 -10.86
CA VAL A 16 -4.36 2.01 -12.08
C VAL A 16 -4.10 1.12 -13.31
N ASN A 17 -3.07 0.28 -13.27
CA ASN A 17 -2.75 -0.63 -14.38
C ASN A 17 -3.47 -1.98 -14.29
N GLY A 18 -4.36 -2.16 -13.31
CA GLY A 18 -5.12 -3.40 -13.15
C GLY A 18 -4.50 -4.43 -12.22
N PHE A 19 -3.25 -4.22 -11.79
CA PHE A 19 -2.63 -5.09 -10.78
C PHE A 19 -3.07 -4.70 -9.38
N TYR A 20 -2.77 -5.57 -8.42
CA TYR A 20 -3.02 -5.29 -7.01
C TYR A 20 -1.88 -5.78 -6.15
N TYR A 21 -1.80 -5.22 -4.95
CA TYR A 21 -0.91 -5.68 -3.90
C TYR A 21 -1.67 -5.78 -2.59
N SER A 22 -1.23 -6.70 -1.74
CA SER A 22 -1.78 -6.83 -0.39
C SER A 22 -0.63 -7.11 0.55
N GLY A 23 -0.66 -6.50 1.73
CA GLY A 23 0.40 -6.70 2.70
C GLY A 23 0.35 -5.68 3.82
N LYS A 24 1.37 -5.76 4.69
CA LYS A 24 1.48 -4.86 5.83
C LYS A 24 2.26 -3.61 5.46
N VAL A 25 1.70 -2.46 5.75
CA VAL A 25 2.36 -1.18 5.52
C VAL A 25 3.45 -0.99 6.57
N VAL A 26 4.68 -0.78 6.13
CA VAL A 26 5.82 -0.60 7.03
C VAL A 26 6.36 0.82 7.02
N ASP A 27 6.04 1.59 5.99
CA ASP A 27 6.46 2.98 5.88
C ASP A 27 5.51 3.72 4.96
N ALA A 28 5.42 5.03 5.13
CA ALA A 28 4.54 5.84 4.29
C ALA A 28 4.88 7.32 4.42
N THR A 29 4.61 8.04 3.34
CA THR A 29 4.62 9.51 3.32
C THR A 29 3.28 9.95 2.75
N ASN A 30 3.10 11.25 2.53
CA ASN A 30 1.89 11.74 1.86
C ASN A 30 1.84 11.38 0.37
N GLU A 31 2.98 10.97 -0.19
CA GLU A 31 3.12 10.70 -1.62
C GLU A 31 3.30 9.23 -1.94
N ASP A 32 3.81 8.45 -0.99
CA ASP A 32 4.20 7.05 -1.22
C ASP A 32 3.75 6.18 -0.08
N ILE A 33 3.60 4.89 -0.38
CA ILE A 33 3.36 3.88 0.63
C ILE A 33 4.28 2.69 0.35
N THR A 34 4.85 2.11 1.40
CA THR A 34 5.71 0.93 1.31
C THR A 34 5.10 -0.18 2.13
N LEU A 35 4.96 -1.34 1.53
CA LEU A 35 4.39 -2.50 2.20
C LEU A 35 5.27 -3.73 1.99
N ILE A 36 5.08 -4.71 2.87
CA ILE A 36 5.66 -6.04 2.73
C ILE A 36 4.52 -6.96 2.33
N ASP A 37 4.63 -7.56 1.15
CA ASP A 37 3.59 -8.47 0.67
C ASP A 37 3.69 -9.83 1.38
N LYS A 38 2.74 -10.71 1.08
CA LYS A 38 2.68 -12.03 1.74
C LYS A 38 3.88 -12.91 1.45
N CYS A 39 4.64 -12.60 0.41
CA CYS A 39 5.87 -13.31 0.09
C CYS A 39 7.09 -12.73 0.79
N GLY A 40 6.90 -11.67 1.57
CA GLY A 40 8.00 -10.99 2.26
C GLY A 40 8.71 -9.96 1.40
N LYS A 41 8.17 -9.62 0.24
CA LYS A 41 8.77 -8.69 -0.69
C LYS A 41 8.38 -7.25 -0.34
N ARG A 42 9.37 -6.36 -0.32
CA ARG A 42 9.14 -4.95 -0.06
C ARG A 42 8.74 -4.23 -1.34
N VAL A 43 7.61 -3.56 -1.31
CA VAL A 43 7.04 -2.87 -2.47
C VAL A 43 6.73 -1.43 -2.09
N SER A 44 7.23 -0.48 -2.88
CA SER A 44 6.90 0.94 -2.73
C SER A 44 6.01 1.38 -3.88
N LEU A 45 4.95 2.09 -3.55
CA LEU A 45 3.96 2.55 -4.53
C LEU A 45 3.73 4.04 -4.37
N SER A 46 3.75 4.76 -5.50
CA SER A 46 3.40 6.17 -5.54
C SER A 46 1.88 6.33 -5.49
N LYS A 47 1.41 7.41 -4.88
CA LYS A 47 -0.02 7.70 -4.85
C LYS A 47 -0.65 7.74 -6.24
N ASP A 48 0.12 8.15 -7.26
CA ASP A 48 -0.39 8.27 -8.61
C ASP A 48 -0.63 6.90 -9.26
N ALA A 49 -0.03 5.85 -8.73
CA ALA A 49 -0.23 4.48 -9.21
C ALA A 49 -1.41 3.79 -8.54
N ILE A 50 -1.95 4.37 -7.47
CA ILE A 50 -2.98 3.75 -6.64
C ILE A 50 -4.35 4.18 -7.11
N LEU A 51 -5.18 3.21 -7.53
CA LEU A 51 -6.57 3.47 -7.88
C LEU A 51 -7.45 3.48 -6.62
N SER A 52 -7.27 2.50 -5.76
CA SER A 52 -8.02 2.41 -4.51
C SER A 52 -7.24 1.59 -3.49
N MET A 53 -7.55 1.80 -2.22
CA MET A 53 -6.93 1.08 -1.13
C MET A 53 -7.96 0.88 -0.03
N ARG A 54 -7.93 -0.31 0.59
CA ARG A 54 -8.76 -0.56 1.75
C ARG A 54 -7.97 -1.30 2.82
N GLU A 55 -8.33 -1.05 4.05
CA GLU A 55 -7.72 -1.69 5.21
C GLU A 55 -8.38 -3.03 5.47
N LEU A 56 -7.57 -4.07 5.66
CA LEU A 56 -8.05 -5.42 5.95
C LEU A 56 -7.90 -5.80 7.42
N GLY A 57 -6.99 -5.13 8.11
CA GLY A 57 -6.81 -5.45 9.52
C GLY A 57 -5.79 -4.61 10.22
#